data_b5065c7b833d27670adebbbc3f77b5db
#
_entry.id   b5065c7b833d27670adebbbc3f77b5db
#
_cell.length_a   1.000
_cell.length_b   1.000
_cell.length_c   1.000
_cell.angle_alpha   90.00
_cell.angle_beta   90.00
_cell.angle_gamma   90.00
#
_symmetry.space_group_name_H-M   'P 1'
#
loop_
_entity.id
_entity.type
_entity.pdbx_description
1 polymer ?
#
loop_
_entity_poly.entity_id
_entity_poly.type
_entity_poly.pdbx_seq_one_letter_code
_entity_poly.pdbx_strand_id
1 'polypeptide(L)'
;MELGIHFVDFQPGDPARLGPVLAGAAVAAEEAGAAMFTMQDHFFQMEQLGRAQDPFLECYTALAFVAGQTRSIPLGVLVTGVTYRHPGVLAKTAATLDVLSGGRFIFGIGTGWYEREHTGLGVPLPPLSDRFEMVEETLQICRQMWSPDDGPYVGKHYRLAETICAPQPVRQPPILIGGGGEKKTLRLAAQYADIWNRNGTVLRPDDLGRKVEVLRRHCEEAGRDPAEIRKTVGLFADPFADLDGYLRTVDYCAGLGFDLVHTGPLPGNPDPVGFVRRLGDELAPRLAQIG
;
A
#
# COMPACT_ATOMS: atom_id res chain seq x y z
N MET A 1 5.47 18.05 2.58
CA MET A 1 5.21 16.78 1.85
C MET A 1 6.29 15.77 2.18
N GLU A 2 5.95 14.53 2.55
CA GLU A 2 6.92 13.48 2.89
C GLU A 2 7.18 12.54 1.70
N LEU A 3 8.35 11.90 1.72
CA LEU A 3 8.74 10.88 0.73
C LEU A 3 8.32 9.48 1.23
N GLY A 4 7.59 8.73 0.42
CA GLY A 4 7.37 7.30 0.56
C GLY A 4 8.06 6.55 -0.58
N ILE A 5 8.72 5.45 -0.28
CA ILE A 5 9.31 4.59 -1.30
C ILE A 5 8.33 3.46 -1.63
N HIS A 6 7.97 3.35 -2.92
CA HIS A 6 7.20 2.22 -3.45
C HIS A 6 8.09 1.37 -4.36
N PHE A 7 8.41 0.17 -3.90
CA PHE A 7 9.36 -0.68 -4.59
C PHE A 7 8.63 -1.71 -5.45
N VAL A 8 8.88 -1.68 -6.75
CA VAL A 8 8.25 -2.55 -7.76
C VAL A 8 9.27 -3.14 -8.74
N ASP A 9 10.56 -2.80 -8.59
CA ASP A 9 11.61 -3.22 -9.50
C ASP A 9 12.34 -4.46 -8.97
N PHE A 10 11.99 -5.61 -9.53
CA PHE A 10 12.63 -6.88 -9.25
C PHE A 10 13.56 -7.34 -10.41
N GLN A 11 14.07 -6.39 -11.17
CA GLN A 11 15.06 -6.64 -12.21
C GLN A 11 16.45 -6.15 -11.74
N PRO A 12 17.53 -6.74 -12.15
CA PRO A 12 17.71 -7.72 -13.21
C PRO A 12 17.61 -9.16 -12.71
N GLY A 13 16.84 -9.96 -13.39
CA GLY A 13 16.47 -11.33 -13.29
C GLY A 13 17.37 -12.43 -12.70
N ASP A 14 18.51 -12.14 -12.08
CA ASP A 14 19.23 -13.12 -11.28
C ASP A 14 18.57 -13.27 -9.90
N PRO A 15 17.89 -14.40 -9.62
CA PRO A 15 17.20 -14.60 -8.35
C PRO A 15 18.09 -14.42 -7.12
N ALA A 16 19.39 -14.73 -7.22
CA ALA A 16 20.34 -14.57 -6.12
C ALA A 16 20.59 -13.10 -5.73
N ARG A 17 20.31 -12.18 -6.63
CA ARG A 17 20.50 -10.74 -6.40
C ARG A 17 19.27 -10.00 -5.91
N LEU A 18 18.08 -10.58 -6.07
CA LEU A 18 16.82 -9.91 -5.70
C LEU A 18 16.75 -9.56 -4.21
N GLY A 19 17.11 -10.50 -3.34
CA GLY A 19 17.16 -10.26 -1.89
C GLY A 19 18.10 -9.12 -1.50
N PRO A 20 19.40 -9.16 -1.88
CA PRO A 20 20.34 -8.07 -1.64
C PRO A 20 19.89 -6.70 -2.20
N VAL A 21 19.30 -6.65 -3.38
CA VAL A 21 18.80 -5.39 -3.97
C VAL A 21 17.62 -4.85 -3.19
N LEU A 22 16.64 -5.70 -2.85
CA LEU A 22 15.49 -5.31 -2.04
C LEU A 22 15.91 -4.80 -0.66
N ALA A 23 16.81 -5.53 0.03
CA ALA A 23 17.37 -5.12 1.32
C ALA A 23 18.09 -3.78 1.21
N GLY A 24 18.97 -3.62 0.20
CA GLY A 24 19.71 -2.38 -0.03
C GLY A 24 18.79 -1.19 -0.31
N ALA A 25 17.72 -1.38 -1.10
CA ALA A 25 16.73 -0.33 -1.37
C ALA A 25 15.95 0.06 -0.11
N ALA A 26 15.55 -0.90 0.71
CA ALA A 26 14.82 -0.63 1.95
C ALA A 26 15.69 0.07 3.00
N VAL A 27 16.96 -0.33 3.14
CA VAL A 27 17.94 0.34 4.01
C VAL A 27 18.22 1.76 3.52
N ALA A 28 18.41 1.95 2.21
CA ALA A 28 18.58 3.28 1.63
C ALA A 28 17.35 4.18 1.86
N ALA A 29 16.13 3.63 1.79
CA ALA A 29 14.92 4.36 2.11
C ALA A 29 14.86 4.78 3.60
N GLU A 30 15.29 3.89 4.51
CA GLU A 30 15.37 4.18 5.94
C GLU A 30 16.42 5.27 6.23
N GLU A 31 17.61 5.16 5.63
CA GLU A 31 18.70 6.16 5.75
C GLU A 31 18.29 7.53 5.20
N ALA A 32 17.48 7.55 4.13
CA ALA A 32 16.91 8.76 3.56
C ALA A 32 15.79 9.39 4.41
N GLY A 33 15.38 8.76 5.50
CA GLY A 33 14.27 9.22 6.33
C GLY A 33 12.90 9.14 5.64
N ALA A 34 12.74 8.21 4.69
CA ALA A 34 11.45 8.02 4.04
C ALA A 34 10.37 7.62 5.05
N ALA A 35 9.18 8.19 4.91
CA ALA A 35 8.07 8.01 5.84
C ALA A 35 7.48 6.59 5.80
N MET A 36 7.65 5.86 4.68
CA MET A 36 7.31 4.44 4.57
C MET A 36 7.96 3.79 3.36
N PHE A 37 8.14 2.48 3.44
CA PHE A 37 8.53 1.60 2.36
C PHE A 37 7.36 0.67 2.03
N THR A 38 6.90 0.67 0.79
CA THR A 38 5.74 -0.09 0.38
C THR A 38 6.03 -0.98 -0.81
N MET A 39 5.32 -2.10 -0.88
CA MET A 39 5.32 -3.00 -2.03
C MET A 39 3.88 -3.30 -2.46
N GLN A 40 3.70 -3.64 -3.73
CA GLN A 40 2.41 -4.08 -4.23
C GLN A 40 2.23 -5.59 -4.08
N ASP A 41 1.00 -6.04 -3.92
CA ASP A 41 0.64 -7.44 -3.73
C ASP A 41 0.19 -8.05 -5.06
N HIS A 42 1.16 -8.51 -5.84
CA HIS A 42 0.98 -9.26 -7.07
C HIS A 42 1.86 -10.52 -7.06
N PHE A 43 1.57 -11.48 -7.93
CA PHE A 43 2.34 -12.71 -8.12
C PHE A 43 2.99 -12.74 -9.50
N PHE A 44 2.42 -12.00 -10.47
CA PHE A 44 2.96 -11.77 -11.79
C PHE A 44 3.33 -10.31 -11.96
N GLN A 45 4.32 -10.01 -12.79
CA GLN A 45 4.58 -8.63 -13.16
C GLN A 45 3.40 -8.08 -13.98
N MET A 46 3.02 -6.85 -13.69
CA MET A 46 1.92 -6.19 -14.39
C MET A 46 2.35 -5.78 -15.81
N GLU A 47 1.49 -6.03 -16.79
CA GLU A 47 1.76 -5.79 -18.20
C GLU A 47 1.97 -4.30 -18.56
N GLN A 48 1.57 -3.39 -17.68
CA GLN A 48 1.88 -1.96 -17.83
C GLN A 48 3.33 -1.61 -17.47
N LEU A 49 4.01 -2.49 -16.72
CA LEU A 49 5.37 -2.27 -16.21
C LEU A 49 6.40 -3.24 -16.81
N GLY A 50 5.96 -4.41 -17.31
CA GLY A 50 6.84 -5.43 -17.84
C GLY A 50 6.05 -6.61 -18.39
N ARG A 51 6.71 -7.76 -18.60
CA ARG A 51 6.03 -9.00 -18.99
C ARG A 51 5.56 -9.74 -17.74
N ALA A 52 4.44 -10.44 -17.80
CA ALA A 52 3.94 -11.24 -16.67
C ALA A 52 4.95 -12.27 -16.13
N GLN A 53 5.91 -12.70 -16.97
CA GLN A 53 6.98 -13.63 -16.62
C GLN A 53 8.21 -12.96 -16.00
N ASP A 54 8.27 -11.64 -15.98
CA ASP A 54 9.38 -10.92 -15.36
C ASP A 54 9.33 -11.11 -13.83
N PRO A 55 10.48 -11.13 -13.15
CA PRO A 55 10.52 -11.43 -11.71
C PRO A 55 9.59 -10.55 -10.88
N PHE A 56 8.86 -11.19 -9.97
CA PHE A 56 8.03 -10.52 -8.99
C PHE A 56 8.05 -11.34 -7.68
N LEU A 57 8.31 -10.69 -6.54
CA LEU A 57 8.35 -11.37 -5.24
C LEU A 57 6.98 -11.29 -4.54
N GLU A 58 6.59 -12.37 -3.89
CA GLU A 58 5.39 -12.39 -3.04
C GLU A 58 5.53 -11.36 -1.92
N CYS A 59 4.53 -10.49 -1.81
CA CYS A 59 4.63 -9.24 -1.08
C CYS A 59 4.89 -9.42 0.43
N TYR A 60 4.13 -10.26 1.11
CA TYR A 60 4.24 -10.45 2.56
C TYR A 60 5.54 -11.13 2.96
N THR A 61 5.97 -12.13 2.19
CA THR A 61 7.27 -12.79 2.38
C THR A 61 8.42 -11.81 2.17
N ALA A 62 8.35 -10.99 1.13
CA ALA A 62 9.36 -9.99 0.84
C ALA A 62 9.39 -8.88 1.92
N LEU A 63 8.24 -8.40 2.39
CA LEU A 63 8.16 -7.43 3.48
C LEU A 63 8.66 -8.00 4.82
N ALA A 64 8.42 -9.28 5.10
CA ALA A 64 8.97 -9.93 6.30
C ALA A 64 10.51 -10.01 6.25
N PHE A 65 11.08 -10.28 5.06
CA PHE A 65 12.51 -10.20 4.84
C PHE A 65 13.03 -8.77 5.07
N VAL A 66 12.38 -7.76 4.50
CA VAL A 66 12.72 -6.34 4.68
C VAL A 66 12.62 -5.91 6.15
N ALA A 67 11.63 -6.40 6.89
CA ALA A 67 11.47 -6.13 8.31
C ALA A 67 12.69 -6.55 9.14
N GLY A 68 13.34 -7.65 8.76
CA GLY A 68 14.59 -8.11 9.37
C GLY A 68 15.84 -7.35 8.95
N GLN A 69 15.78 -6.54 7.88
CA GLN A 69 16.91 -5.75 7.37
C GLN A 69 16.85 -4.28 7.80
N THR A 70 15.70 -3.81 8.25
CA THR A 70 15.42 -2.41 8.64
C THR A 70 15.04 -2.33 10.12
N ARG A 71 15.07 -1.13 10.72
CA ARG A 71 14.86 -0.93 12.18
C ARG A 71 13.68 -0.02 12.51
N SER A 72 13.45 1.02 11.71
CA SER A 72 12.55 2.12 12.05
C SER A 72 11.51 2.43 10.96
N ILE A 73 11.85 2.22 9.68
CA ILE A 73 10.97 2.59 8.57
C ILE A 73 9.64 1.81 8.61
N PRO A 74 8.48 2.47 8.55
CA PRO A 74 7.19 1.81 8.38
C PRO A 74 7.14 1.00 7.09
N LEU A 75 6.55 -0.20 7.16
CA LEU A 75 6.47 -1.15 6.05
C LEU A 75 5.02 -1.38 5.68
N GLY A 76 4.65 -1.26 4.41
CA GLY A 76 3.26 -1.35 4.01
C GLY A 76 3.01 -2.13 2.72
N VAL A 77 1.83 -2.70 2.61
CA VAL A 77 1.33 -3.21 1.33
C VAL A 77 0.50 -2.13 0.65
N LEU A 78 0.79 -1.85 -0.63
CA LEU A 78 0.08 -0.82 -1.40
C LEU A 78 -0.42 -1.38 -2.74
N VAL A 79 -1.50 -2.16 -2.74
CA VAL A 79 -2.34 -2.67 -1.65
C VAL A 79 -2.61 -4.16 -1.83
N THR A 80 -2.96 -4.87 -0.75
CA THR A 80 -3.39 -6.27 -0.82
C THR A 80 -4.65 -6.43 -1.67
N GLY A 81 -4.62 -7.38 -2.60
CA GLY A 81 -5.84 -7.83 -3.27
C GLY A 81 -6.67 -8.73 -2.37
N VAL A 82 -7.90 -8.33 -2.07
CA VAL A 82 -8.80 -9.07 -1.15
C VAL A 82 -9.05 -10.52 -1.57
N THR A 83 -8.89 -10.81 -2.84
CA THR A 83 -9.13 -12.13 -3.44
C THR A 83 -7.99 -13.12 -3.29
N TYR A 84 -6.78 -12.67 -2.94
CA TYR A 84 -5.60 -13.52 -2.95
C TYR A 84 -5.44 -14.40 -1.71
N ARG A 85 -6.02 -14.02 -0.58
CA ARG A 85 -5.89 -14.76 0.68
C ARG A 85 -7.21 -14.80 1.43
N HIS A 86 -7.51 -15.91 2.10
CA HIS A 86 -8.63 -15.97 3.05
C HIS A 86 -8.40 -14.98 4.19
N PRO A 87 -9.41 -14.16 4.59
CA PRO A 87 -9.23 -13.05 5.53
C PRO A 87 -8.67 -13.47 6.90
N GLY A 88 -9.05 -14.63 7.43
CA GLY A 88 -8.48 -15.13 8.69
C GLY A 88 -6.98 -15.42 8.59
N VAL A 89 -6.53 -15.99 7.46
CA VAL A 89 -5.10 -16.21 7.20
C VAL A 89 -4.39 -14.88 6.97
N LEU A 90 -5.01 -13.97 6.22
CA LEU A 90 -4.47 -12.64 5.95
C LEU A 90 -4.29 -11.83 7.24
N ALA A 91 -5.29 -11.79 8.11
CA ALA A 91 -5.22 -11.10 9.39
C ALA A 91 -4.08 -11.65 10.28
N LYS A 92 -3.92 -13.00 10.30
CA LYS A 92 -2.81 -13.64 11.01
C LYS A 92 -1.44 -13.31 10.41
N THR A 93 -1.32 -13.30 9.08
CA THR A 93 -0.09 -12.93 8.38
C THR A 93 0.30 -11.48 8.70
N ALA A 94 -0.67 -10.56 8.65
CA ALA A 94 -0.48 -9.15 8.98
C ALA A 94 -0.03 -8.95 10.43
N ALA A 95 -0.69 -9.61 11.39
CA ALA A 95 -0.28 -9.59 12.80
C ALA A 95 1.13 -10.14 13.01
N THR A 96 1.50 -11.20 12.30
CA THR A 96 2.84 -11.78 12.36
C THR A 96 3.89 -10.79 11.84
N LEU A 97 3.60 -10.16 10.70
CA LEU A 97 4.52 -9.15 10.13
C LEU A 97 4.64 -7.91 11.03
N ASP A 98 3.55 -7.49 11.67
CA ASP A 98 3.59 -6.40 12.65
C ASP A 98 4.50 -6.76 13.84
N VAL A 99 4.36 -7.94 14.41
CA VAL A 99 5.22 -8.42 15.50
C VAL A 99 6.69 -8.50 15.07
N LEU A 100 6.99 -9.10 13.91
CA LEU A 100 8.36 -9.24 13.41
C LEU A 100 9.01 -7.90 13.06
N SER A 101 8.22 -6.92 12.66
CA SER A 101 8.70 -5.57 12.38
C SER A 101 8.75 -4.67 13.63
N GLY A 102 8.28 -5.13 14.80
CA GLY A 102 8.23 -4.31 16.02
C GLY A 102 7.16 -3.22 15.95
N GLY A 103 6.00 -3.50 15.35
CA GLY A 103 4.86 -2.57 15.25
C GLY A 103 4.98 -1.56 14.11
N ARG A 104 5.77 -1.85 13.06
CA ARG A 104 5.96 -0.95 11.90
C ARG A 104 5.06 -1.25 10.70
N PHE A 105 4.24 -2.31 10.78
CA PHE A 105 3.45 -2.73 9.63
C PHE A 105 2.23 -1.85 9.39
N ILE A 106 1.94 -1.55 8.13
CA ILE A 106 0.76 -0.84 7.63
C ILE A 106 -0.01 -1.79 6.72
N PHE A 107 -1.26 -2.07 7.08
CA PHE A 107 -2.13 -2.98 6.35
C PHE A 107 -2.88 -2.27 5.23
N GLY A 108 -2.38 -2.37 4.01
CA GLY A 108 -3.08 -1.83 2.84
C GLY A 108 -3.97 -2.86 2.16
N ILE A 109 -5.19 -2.48 1.78
CA ILE A 109 -6.16 -3.37 1.12
C ILE A 109 -6.93 -2.68 0.00
N GLY A 110 -7.29 -3.46 -1.02
CA GLY A 110 -8.13 -3.08 -2.15
C GLY A 110 -8.87 -4.28 -2.74
N THR A 111 -9.68 -4.02 -3.76
CA THR A 111 -10.55 -5.05 -4.35
C THR A 111 -9.83 -6.08 -5.23
N GLY A 112 -8.55 -5.87 -5.56
CA GLY A 112 -7.89 -6.64 -6.62
C GLY A 112 -8.42 -6.28 -8.02
N TRP A 113 -7.66 -6.57 -9.06
CA TRP A 113 -8.05 -6.21 -10.42
C TRP A 113 -7.42 -7.06 -11.53
N TYR A 114 -6.23 -7.62 -11.32
CA TYR A 114 -5.42 -8.25 -12.37
C TYR A 114 -5.95 -9.65 -12.73
N GLU A 115 -6.85 -9.70 -13.70
CA GLU A 115 -7.57 -10.91 -14.12
C GLU A 115 -6.63 -12.03 -14.60
N ARG A 116 -5.58 -11.68 -15.34
CA ARG A 116 -4.61 -12.66 -15.83
C ARG A 116 -3.95 -13.47 -14.70
N GLU A 117 -3.62 -12.81 -13.62
CA GLU A 117 -3.01 -13.41 -12.44
C GLU A 117 -3.98 -14.35 -11.73
N HIS A 118 -5.23 -13.91 -11.55
CA HIS A 118 -6.29 -14.74 -10.99
C HIS A 118 -6.53 -16.01 -11.81
N THR A 119 -6.70 -15.85 -13.12
CA THR A 119 -6.90 -16.97 -14.05
C THR A 119 -5.68 -17.89 -14.06
N GLY A 120 -4.47 -17.32 -14.12
CA GLY A 120 -3.22 -18.07 -14.21
C GLY A 120 -2.91 -18.92 -12.97
N LEU A 121 -3.29 -18.44 -11.80
CA LEU A 121 -3.09 -19.11 -10.52
C LEU A 121 -4.32 -19.90 -10.02
N GLY A 122 -5.43 -19.85 -10.76
CA GLY A 122 -6.67 -20.50 -10.35
C GLY A 122 -7.34 -19.84 -9.15
N VAL A 123 -7.04 -18.56 -8.89
CA VAL A 123 -7.67 -17.77 -7.83
C VAL A 123 -8.97 -17.16 -8.36
N PRO A 124 -10.11 -17.31 -7.69
CA PRO A 124 -11.37 -16.70 -8.13
C PRO A 124 -11.29 -15.17 -8.19
N LEU A 125 -11.87 -14.57 -9.23
CA LEU A 125 -12.10 -13.12 -9.33
C LEU A 125 -13.60 -12.84 -9.37
N PRO A 126 -14.27 -12.75 -8.22
CA PRO A 126 -15.72 -12.48 -8.17
C PRO A 126 -16.07 -11.13 -8.80
N PRO A 127 -17.37 -10.87 -9.08
CA PRO A 127 -17.85 -9.56 -9.52
C PRO A 127 -17.35 -8.44 -8.60
N LEU A 128 -17.09 -7.26 -9.16
CA LEU A 128 -16.56 -6.13 -8.41
C LEU A 128 -17.43 -5.74 -7.20
N SER A 129 -18.77 -5.90 -7.32
CA SER A 129 -19.70 -5.68 -6.21
C SER A 129 -19.37 -6.53 -4.99
N ASP A 130 -19.13 -7.81 -5.24
CA ASP A 130 -18.86 -8.81 -4.19
C ASP A 130 -17.48 -8.60 -3.58
N ARG A 131 -16.50 -8.24 -4.42
CA ARG A 131 -15.15 -7.89 -3.92
C ARG A 131 -15.15 -6.70 -2.97
N PHE A 132 -16.02 -5.70 -3.17
CA PHE A 132 -16.20 -4.62 -2.20
C PHE A 132 -16.78 -5.09 -0.87
N GLU A 133 -17.76 -6.00 -0.90
CA GLU A 133 -18.31 -6.60 0.32
C GLU A 133 -17.25 -7.47 1.01
N MET A 134 -16.46 -8.23 0.24
CA MET A 134 -15.33 -9.00 0.75
C MET A 134 -14.27 -8.11 1.42
N VAL A 135 -13.96 -6.92 0.88
CA VAL A 135 -13.05 -5.96 1.52
C VAL A 135 -13.63 -5.50 2.87
N GLU A 136 -14.92 -5.15 2.91
CA GLU A 136 -15.56 -4.71 4.14
C GLU A 136 -15.55 -5.81 5.22
N GLU A 137 -15.92 -7.03 4.87
CA GLU A 137 -15.86 -8.17 5.79
C GLU A 137 -14.42 -8.51 6.23
N THR A 138 -13.45 -8.40 5.32
CA THR A 138 -12.03 -8.60 5.66
C THR A 138 -11.55 -7.58 6.68
N LEU A 139 -11.94 -6.32 6.53
CA LEU A 139 -11.60 -5.26 7.51
C LEU A 139 -12.24 -5.52 8.88
N GLN A 140 -13.48 -6.01 8.91
CA GLN A 140 -14.17 -6.39 10.15
C GLN A 140 -13.47 -7.58 10.82
N ILE A 141 -13.13 -8.61 10.04
CA ILE A 141 -12.39 -9.80 10.53
C ILE A 141 -11.02 -9.39 11.07
N CYS A 142 -10.28 -8.54 10.37
CA CYS A 142 -8.98 -8.04 10.83
C CYS A 142 -9.12 -7.30 12.17
N ARG A 143 -10.08 -6.38 12.28
CA ARG A 143 -10.33 -5.63 13.53
C ARG A 143 -10.70 -6.57 14.68
N GLN A 144 -11.54 -7.58 14.45
CA GLN A 144 -11.91 -8.57 15.47
C GLN A 144 -10.69 -9.41 15.86
N MET A 145 -9.96 -9.99 14.91
CA MET A 145 -8.77 -10.80 15.17
C MET A 145 -7.62 -10.03 15.85
N TRP A 146 -7.55 -8.72 15.66
CA TRP A 146 -6.56 -7.83 16.33
C TRP A 146 -7.11 -7.21 17.61
N SER A 147 -8.13 -7.79 18.20
CA SER A 147 -8.75 -7.41 19.46
C SER A 147 -8.80 -8.62 20.42
N PRO A 148 -9.22 -8.44 21.67
CA PRO A 148 -9.44 -9.56 22.60
C PRO A 148 -10.64 -10.45 22.24
N ASP A 149 -11.47 -10.08 21.25
CA ASP A 149 -12.61 -10.88 20.82
C ASP A 149 -12.11 -12.03 19.91
N ASP A 150 -12.19 -13.25 20.43
CA ASP A 150 -11.83 -14.50 19.73
C ASP A 150 -13.05 -15.33 19.30
N GLY A 151 -14.25 -14.75 19.42
CA GLY A 151 -15.52 -15.37 19.04
C GLY A 151 -15.67 -15.63 17.54
N PRO A 152 -16.82 -16.18 17.12
CA PRO A 152 -17.08 -16.41 15.71
C PRO A 152 -17.32 -15.13 14.93
N TYR A 153 -16.97 -15.13 13.65
CA TYR A 153 -17.41 -14.12 12.68
C TYR A 153 -18.38 -14.75 11.67
N VAL A 154 -19.51 -14.09 11.41
CA VAL A 154 -20.51 -14.55 10.45
C VAL A 154 -20.89 -13.41 9.52
N GLY A 155 -20.34 -13.43 8.31
CA GLY A 155 -20.66 -12.52 7.22
C GLY A 155 -21.40 -13.21 6.07
N LYS A 156 -21.58 -12.48 5.00
CA LYS A 156 -22.16 -12.98 3.74
C LYS A 156 -21.17 -13.86 2.97
N HIS A 157 -19.91 -13.41 2.89
CA HIS A 157 -18.84 -14.05 2.11
C HIS A 157 -17.95 -14.95 2.98
N TYR A 158 -17.80 -14.61 4.27
CA TYR A 158 -16.89 -15.33 5.15
C TYR A 158 -17.56 -15.78 6.44
N ARG A 159 -17.13 -16.95 6.90
CA ARG A 159 -17.54 -17.50 8.21
C ARG A 159 -16.32 -18.12 8.88
N LEU A 160 -15.99 -17.61 10.04
CA LEU A 160 -14.92 -18.12 10.90
C LEU A 160 -15.57 -18.64 12.20
N ALA A 161 -15.24 -19.86 12.60
CA ALA A 161 -15.74 -20.41 13.85
C ALA A 161 -15.10 -19.75 15.07
N GLU A 162 -13.85 -19.31 14.92
CA GLU A 162 -13.05 -18.62 15.93
C GLU A 162 -12.16 -17.61 15.23
N THR A 163 -11.90 -16.47 15.89
CA THR A 163 -11.02 -15.39 15.38
C THR A 163 -9.75 -15.24 16.23
N ILE A 164 -9.26 -16.35 16.79
CA ILE A 164 -8.04 -16.39 17.59
C ILE A 164 -6.83 -15.86 16.82
N CYS A 165 -6.16 -14.87 17.39
CA CYS A 165 -4.91 -14.32 16.86
C CYS A 165 -3.88 -14.13 17.99
N ALA A 166 -3.07 -15.15 18.24
CA ALA A 166 -1.97 -15.13 19.19
C ALA A 166 -0.63 -15.42 18.49
N PRO A 167 0.43 -14.58 18.63
CA PRO A 167 0.38 -13.29 19.33
C PRO A 167 -0.53 -12.28 18.67
N GLN A 168 -1.02 -11.33 19.46
CA GLN A 168 -1.64 -10.12 18.95
C GLN A 168 -0.56 -9.24 18.28
N PRO A 169 -0.91 -8.35 17.34
CA PRO A 169 0.03 -7.36 16.83
C PRO A 169 0.55 -6.46 17.96
N VAL A 170 1.76 -5.93 17.81
CA VAL A 170 2.39 -5.00 18.79
C VAL A 170 1.53 -3.75 18.97
N ARG A 171 0.98 -3.28 17.87
CA ARG A 171 -0.08 -2.27 17.82
C ARG A 171 -1.09 -2.68 16.74
N GLN A 172 -2.30 -2.15 16.81
CA GLN A 172 -3.23 -2.35 15.71
C GLN A 172 -2.63 -1.73 14.42
N PRO A 173 -2.36 -2.54 13.37
CA PRO A 173 -1.77 -2.02 12.15
C PRO A 173 -2.67 -0.94 11.53
N PRO A 174 -2.14 0.24 11.18
CA PRO A 174 -2.90 1.24 10.46
C PRO A 174 -3.47 0.67 9.16
N ILE A 175 -4.72 0.96 8.89
CA ILE A 175 -5.43 0.49 7.70
C ILE A 175 -5.26 1.51 6.58
N LEU A 176 -4.69 1.07 5.45
CA LEU A 176 -4.58 1.84 4.24
C LEU A 176 -5.56 1.31 3.20
N ILE A 177 -6.42 2.19 2.67
CA ILE A 177 -7.32 1.85 1.56
C ILE A 177 -6.88 2.55 0.29
N GLY A 178 -6.62 1.76 -0.76
CA GLY A 178 -6.19 2.24 -2.07
C GLY A 178 -7.34 2.37 -3.06
N GLY A 179 -7.26 3.39 -3.91
CA GLY A 179 -8.18 3.59 -5.01
C GLY A 179 -9.01 4.85 -4.92
N GLY A 180 -9.80 5.13 -5.97
CA GLY A 180 -10.53 6.39 -6.10
C GLY A 180 -12.01 6.23 -6.48
N GLY A 181 -12.62 5.06 -6.24
CA GLY A 181 -14.04 4.81 -6.51
C GLY A 181 -14.94 5.58 -5.55
N GLU A 182 -15.66 6.57 -6.05
CA GLU A 182 -16.39 7.55 -5.25
C GLU A 182 -17.49 6.93 -4.37
N LYS A 183 -18.22 5.94 -4.89
CA LYS A 183 -19.38 5.38 -4.18
C LYS A 183 -19.01 4.34 -3.12
N LYS A 184 -18.00 3.52 -3.36
CA LYS A 184 -17.66 2.38 -2.49
C LYS A 184 -16.29 2.54 -1.85
N THR A 185 -15.23 2.81 -2.63
CA THR A 185 -13.87 2.91 -2.08
C THR A 185 -13.75 4.05 -1.07
N LEU A 186 -14.23 5.26 -1.43
CA LEU A 186 -14.12 6.41 -0.54
C LEU A 186 -15.06 6.29 0.68
N ARG A 187 -16.21 5.61 0.55
CA ARG A 187 -17.04 5.26 1.70
C ARG A 187 -16.31 4.33 2.67
N LEU A 188 -15.68 3.27 2.16
CA LEU A 188 -14.89 2.37 3.01
C LEU A 188 -13.69 3.09 3.63
N ALA A 189 -13.03 3.99 2.89
CA ALA A 189 -11.95 4.81 3.42
C ALA A 189 -12.44 5.67 4.60
N ALA A 190 -13.58 6.34 4.45
CA ALA A 190 -14.17 7.14 5.52
C ALA A 190 -14.52 6.32 6.78
N GLN A 191 -14.95 5.07 6.62
CA GLN A 191 -15.38 4.20 7.72
C GLN A 191 -14.23 3.47 8.41
N TYR A 192 -13.17 3.09 7.67
CA TYR A 192 -12.18 2.13 8.16
C TYR A 192 -10.73 2.61 8.07
N ALA A 193 -10.39 3.54 7.15
CA ALA A 193 -9.00 3.83 6.85
C ALA A 193 -8.36 4.83 7.82
N ASP A 194 -7.11 4.58 8.20
CA ASP A 194 -6.21 5.57 8.78
C ASP A 194 -5.46 6.31 7.67
N ILE A 195 -5.30 5.66 6.51
CA ILE A 195 -4.59 6.20 5.34
C ILE A 195 -5.44 5.94 4.09
N TRP A 196 -5.66 6.96 3.29
CA TRP A 196 -6.20 6.81 1.93
C TRP A 196 -5.12 7.09 0.91
N ASN A 197 -4.92 6.14 -0.01
CA ASN A 197 -3.98 6.30 -1.10
C ASN A 197 -4.68 6.42 -2.45
N ARG A 198 -4.23 7.38 -3.26
CA ARG A 198 -4.62 7.52 -4.66
C ARG A 198 -3.41 7.38 -5.57
N ASN A 199 -3.35 6.26 -6.30
CA ASN A 199 -2.33 6.08 -7.34
C ASN A 199 -2.76 6.73 -8.65
N GLY A 200 -1.81 7.29 -9.38
CA GLY A 200 -2.06 7.80 -10.72
C GLY A 200 -0.78 7.87 -11.54
N THR A 201 -0.77 7.26 -12.71
CA THR A 201 0.21 7.54 -13.76
C THR A 201 -0.07 8.89 -14.42
N VAL A 202 -1.33 9.32 -14.40
CA VAL A 202 -1.78 10.65 -14.83
C VAL A 202 -2.82 11.12 -13.83
N LEU A 203 -2.42 11.97 -12.90
CA LEU A 203 -3.36 12.70 -12.07
C LEU A 203 -4.03 13.79 -12.94
N ARG A 204 -5.33 13.68 -13.11
CA ARG A 204 -6.12 14.78 -13.63
C ARG A 204 -6.44 15.70 -12.44
N PRO A 205 -5.97 16.93 -12.41
CA PRO A 205 -6.15 17.82 -11.26
C PRO A 205 -7.62 17.91 -10.80
N ASP A 206 -8.54 18.15 -11.73
CA ASP A 206 -9.98 18.26 -11.43
C ASP A 206 -10.58 16.98 -10.82
N ASP A 207 -10.07 15.79 -11.16
CA ASP A 207 -10.53 14.53 -10.61
C ASP A 207 -10.06 14.34 -9.16
N LEU A 208 -8.83 14.72 -8.82
CA LEU A 208 -8.27 14.53 -7.49
C LEU A 208 -8.97 15.41 -6.44
N GLY A 209 -9.17 16.70 -6.74
CA GLY A 209 -9.91 17.61 -5.85
C GLY A 209 -11.34 17.15 -5.60
N ARG A 210 -12.03 16.68 -6.63
CA ARG A 210 -13.37 16.10 -6.49
C ARG A 210 -13.38 14.87 -5.57
N LYS A 211 -12.37 14.01 -5.65
CA LYS A 211 -12.30 12.80 -4.79
C LYS A 211 -12.05 13.15 -3.32
N VAL A 212 -11.22 14.15 -3.06
CA VAL A 212 -11.03 14.68 -1.70
C VAL A 212 -12.34 15.19 -1.12
N GLU A 213 -13.12 15.92 -1.92
CA GLU A 213 -14.43 16.43 -1.50
C GLU A 213 -15.46 15.31 -1.26
N VAL A 214 -15.44 14.25 -2.10
CA VAL A 214 -16.29 13.08 -1.90
C VAL A 214 -15.89 12.32 -0.63
N LEU A 215 -14.59 12.16 -0.36
CA LEU A 215 -14.11 11.55 0.87
C LEU A 215 -14.59 12.35 2.10
N ARG A 216 -14.46 13.68 2.06
CA ARG A 216 -14.92 14.57 3.13
C ARG A 216 -16.40 14.35 3.45
N ARG A 217 -17.27 14.30 2.43
CA ARG A 217 -18.71 14.04 2.61
C ARG A 217 -18.98 12.66 3.23
N HIS A 218 -18.29 11.61 2.79
CA HIS A 218 -18.45 10.29 3.40
C HIS A 218 -17.96 10.26 4.85
N CYS A 219 -16.95 11.04 5.21
CA CYS A 219 -16.52 11.19 6.60
C CYS A 219 -17.62 11.88 7.44
N GLU A 220 -18.23 12.95 6.92
CA GLU A 220 -19.36 13.64 7.59
C GLU A 220 -20.55 12.70 7.80
N GLU A 221 -20.92 11.91 6.78
CA GLU A 221 -21.96 10.88 6.86
C GLU A 221 -21.64 9.80 7.90
N ALA A 222 -20.35 9.46 8.06
CA ALA A 222 -19.86 8.49 9.06
C ALA A 222 -19.65 9.09 10.45
N GLY A 223 -19.82 10.40 10.63
CA GLY A 223 -19.56 11.09 11.90
C GLY A 223 -18.07 11.13 12.27
N ARG A 224 -17.17 11.15 11.28
CA ARG A 224 -15.73 11.09 11.45
C ARG A 224 -15.06 12.38 10.92
N ASP A 225 -14.04 12.86 11.66
CA ASP A 225 -13.25 13.99 11.17
C ASP A 225 -12.40 13.56 9.94
N PRO A 226 -12.54 14.21 8.77
CA PRO A 226 -11.70 13.92 7.61
C PRO A 226 -10.19 14.11 7.86
N ALA A 227 -9.80 14.92 8.84
CA ALA A 227 -8.40 15.13 9.22
C ALA A 227 -7.75 13.90 9.88
N GLU A 228 -8.55 12.95 10.40
CA GLU A 228 -8.03 11.69 10.92
C GLU A 228 -7.47 10.76 9.83
N ILE A 229 -7.82 11.01 8.56
CA ILE A 229 -7.39 10.19 7.44
C ILE A 229 -6.20 10.86 6.75
N ARG A 230 -5.03 10.26 6.89
CA ARG A 230 -3.84 10.65 6.15
C ARG A 230 -4.05 10.42 4.65
N LYS A 231 -3.76 11.43 3.83
CA LYS A 231 -3.91 11.35 2.38
C LYS A 231 -2.54 11.17 1.71
N THR A 232 -2.39 10.10 0.94
CA THR A 232 -1.15 9.79 0.23
C THR A 232 -1.39 9.62 -1.27
N VAL A 233 -0.42 9.98 -2.09
CA VAL A 233 -0.50 9.88 -3.54
C VAL A 233 0.66 9.07 -4.11
N GLY A 234 0.41 8.20 -5.07
CA GLY A 234 1.45 7.49 -5.82
C GLY A 234 1.70 8.20 -7.16
N LEU A 235 2.91 8.68 -7.39
CA LEU A 235 3.39 9.24 -8.64
C LEU A 235 4.50 8.36 -9.19
N PHE A 236 4.15 7.41 -10.06
CA PHE A 236 5.06 6.41 -10.60
C PHE A 236 5.66 6.87 -11.94
N ALA A 237 6.41 7.95 -11.85
CA ALA A 237 7.25 8.48 -12.93
C ALA A 237 8.65 8.76 -12.36
N ASP A 238 9.66 8.76 -13.21
CA ASP A 238 11.00 9.20 -12.79
C ASP A 238 10.95 10.72 -12.52
N PRO A 239 11.10 11.15 -11.24
CA PRO A 239 11.05 12.58 -10.90
C PRO A 239 12.22 13.37 -11.52
N PHE A 240 13.32 12.70 -11.85
CA PHE A 240 14.52 13.33 -12.39
C PHE A 240 14.46 13.53 -13.90
N ALA A 241 13.46 12.96 -14.59
CA ALA A 241 13.22 13.25 -16.00
C ALA A 241 12.66 14.67 -16.22
N ASP A 242 11.83 15.17 -15.30
CA ASP A 242 11.33 16.56 -15.24
C ASP A 242 11.04 16.91 -13.76
N LEU A 243 12.07 17.27 -13.04
CA LEU A 243 11.97 17.55 -11.60
C LEU A 243 11.01 18.70 -11.29
N ASP A 244 11.05 19.78 -12.06
CA ASP A 244 10.17 20.93 -11.83
C ASP A 244 8.70 20.59 -12.11
N GLY A 245 8.42 19.80 -13.16
CA GLY A 245 7.07 19.31 -13.45
C GLY A 245 6.55 18.37 -12.37
N TYR A 246 7.43 17.48 -11.88
CA TYR A 246 7.11 16.58 -10.77
C TYR A 246 6.78 17.37 -9.49
N LEU A 247 7.62 18.34 -9.10
CA LEU A 247 7.40 19.18 -7.91
C LEU A 247 6.13 20.01 -8.01
N ARG A 248 5.81 20.57 -9.19
CA ARG A 248 4.52 21.27 -9.40
C ARG A 248 3.32 20.35 -9.16
N THR A 249 3.40 19.09 -9.59
CA THR A 249 2.34 18.10 -9.36
C THR A 249 2.20 17.76 -7.86
N VAL A 250 3.33 17.62 -7.18
CA VAL A 250 3.36 17.39 -5.73
C VAL A 250 2.79 18.57 -4.96
N ASP A 251 3.17 19.80 -5.31
CA ASP A 251 2.66 21.04 -4.71
C ASP A 251 1.13 21.15 -4.87
N TYR A 252 0.63 20.82 -6.05
CA TYR A 252 -0.82 20.75 -6.29
C TYR A 252 -1.49 19.71 -5.34
N CYS A 253 -0.90 18.53 -5.15
CA CYS A 253 -1.42 17.53 -4.23
C CYS A 253 -1.37 18.02 -2.77
N ALA A 254 -0.30 18.70 -2.37
CA ALA A 254 -0.17 19.30 -1.04
C ALA A 254 -1.29 20.32 -0.78
N GLY A 255 -1.60 21.18 -1.76
CA GLY A 255 -2.73 22.11 -1.71
C GLY A 255 -4.10 21.46 -1.52
N LEU A 256 -4.24 20.17 -1.84
CA LEU A 256 -5.43 19.37 -1.59
C LEU A 256 -5.36 18.59 -0.25
N GLY A 257 -4.32 18.81 0.54
CA GLY A 257 -4.10 18.18 1.83
C GLY A 257 -3.53 16.75 1.77
N PHE A 258 -2.83 16.39 0.68
CA PHE A 258 -1.98 15.22 0.67
C PHE A 258 -0.66 15.58 1.36
N ASP A 259 -0.12 14.66 2.16
CA ASP A 259 1.08 14.88 2.95
C ASP A 259 2.24 13.94 2.62
N LEU A 260 1.98 12.93 1.77
CA LEU A 260 3.00 11.98 1.37
C LEU A 260 2.87 11.60 -0.12
N VAL A 261 3.99 11.60 -0.82
CA VAL A 261 4.09 11.07 -2.19
C VAL A 261 4.88 9.78 -2.21
N HIS A 262 4.28 8.72 -2.77
CA HIS A 262 4.98 7.48 -3.08
C HIS A 262 5.62 7.57 -4.46
N THR A 263 6.91 7.27 -4.52
CA THR A 263 7.67 7.08 -5.76
C THR A 263 8.74 6.01 -5.54
N GLY A 264 9.43 5.60 -6.58
CA GLY A 264 10.48 4.59 -6.46
C GLY A 264 11.06 4.20 -7.82
N PRO A 265 12.03 3.28 -7.83
CA PRO A 265 12.59 2.80 -9.07
C PRO A 265 11.52 2.08 -9.90
N LEU A 266 11.49 2.41 -11.19
CA LEU A 266 10.63 1.71 -12.15
C LEU A 266 11.32 0.43 -12.64
N PRO A 267 10.55 -0.61 -13.05
CA PRO A 267 11.11 -1.85 -13.54
C PRO A 267 12.13 -1.65 -14.65
N GLY A 268 13.31 -2.29 -14.50
CA GLY A 268 14.44 -2.15 -15.41
C GLY A 268 15.41 -1.03 -15.05
N ASN A 269 15.27 -0.40 -13.90
CA ASN A 269 16.28 0.53 -13.40
C ASN A 269 17.62 -0.22 -13.18
N PRO A 270 18.75 0.23 -13.76
CA PRO A 270 20.03 -0.48 -13.65
C PRO A 270 20.60 -0.46 -12.23
N ASP A 271 20.21 0.51 -11.39
CA ASP A 271 20.65 0.67 -10.00
C ASP A 271 19.49 1.13 -9.11
N PRO A 272 18.57 0.21 -8.74
CA PRO A 272 17.43 0.56 -7.88
C PRO A 272 17.85 1.13 -6.52
N VAL A 273 18.94 0.64 -5.95
CA VAL A 273 19.45 1.11 -4.63
C VAL A 273 20.00 2.53 -4.74
N GLY A 274 20.84 2.80 -5.75
CA GLY A 274 21.36 4.15 -6.02
C GLY A 274 20.23 5.13 -6.35
N PHE A 275 19.18 4.68 -7.06
CA PHE A 275 18.01 5.51 -7.33
C PHE A 275 17.28 5.91 -6.04
N VAL A 276 17.10 4.99 -5.09
CA VAL A 276 16.47 5.30 -3.78
C VAL A 276 17.34 6.29 -2.99
N ARG A 277 18.66 6.12 -2.98
CA ARG A 277 19.57 7.09 -2.36
C ARG A 277 19.44 8.48 -3.00
N ARG A 278 19.40 8.52 -4.31
CA ARG A 278 19.20 9.78 -5.05
C ARG A 278 17.87 10.46 -4.72
N LEU A 279 16.78 9.68 -4.52
CA LEU A 279 15.52 10.22 -4.02
C LEU A 279 15.68 10.88 -2.64
N GLY A 280 16.44 10.27 -1.75
CA GLY A 280 16.78 10.84 -0.44
C GLY A 280 17.59 12.12 -0.54
N ASP A 281 18.65 12.11 -1.34
CA ASP A 281 19.60 13.22 -1.44
C ASP A 281 19.04 14.43 -2.19
N GLU A 282 18.31 14.21 -3.29
CA GLU A 282 17.91 15.28 -4.21
C GLU A 282 16.42 15.63 -4.13
N LEU A 283 15.52 14.63 -3.91
CA LEU A 283 14.08 14.88 -3.92
C LEU A 283 13.53 15.19 -2.53
N ALA A 284 13.88 14.41 -1.49
CA ALA A 284 13.32 14.56 -0.15
C ALA A 284 13.49 15.96 0.44
N PRO A 285 14.67 16.66 0.30
CA PRO A 285 14.82 18.02 0.79
C PRO A 285 13.92 19.03 0.06
N ARG A 286 13.57 18.78 -1.20
CA ARG A 286 12.68 19.61 -1.99
C ARG A 286 11.22 19.39 -1.58
N LEU A 287 10.84 18.13 -1.33
CA LEU A 287 9.52 17.77 -0.82
C LEU A 287 9.24 18.42 0.55
N ALA A 288 10.24 18.45 1.43
CA ALA A 288 10.11 19.05 2.76
C ALA A 288 9.82 20.56 2.74
N GLN A 289 10.02 21.24 1.59
CA GLN A 289 9.70 22.65 1.40
C GLN A 289 8.26 22.86 0.89
N ILE A 290 7.53 21.78 0.58
CA ILE A 290 6.17 21.82 0.04
C ILE A 290 5.18 21.46 1.16
N GLY A 291 4.23 22.34 1.44
CA GLY A 291 3.17 22.12 2.43
C GLY A 291 3.18 23.07 3.57
#